data_0df6a80b05c483d8efa5e692b129e0ae
#
_entry.id   0df6a80b05c483d8efa5e692b129e0ae
#
_cell.length_a   1.000
_cell.length_b   1.000
_cell.length_c   1.000
_cell.angle_alpha   90.00
_cell.angle_beta   90.00
_cell.angle_gamma   90.00
#
_symmetry.space_group_name_H-M   'P 1'
#
loop_
_entity.id
_entity.type
_entity.pdbx_description
1 polymer ?
#
loop_
_entity_poly.entity_id
_entity_poly.type
_entity_poly.pdbx_seq_one_letter_code
_entity_poly.pdbx_strand_id
1 'polypeptide(L)'
;MSKSTSTKDPVSLEEHFAKYRDQIIGQDATIKTPYGQKKLIYADWIASGRMYSPIEKRLMEDIAPMVANTHTNTTTTGSSMTLAYNKAKEIIKTHVNARESDVLISSGSGMTRVVNKFQRILGLRIHEAFHNKIPLNERPLVICSHMEHHSNQTSWIETIADVIVLDPCEEGLFDCGQLEKVLEEHRDRKLKIAAVTSCSNVTGIFTPYYDIAETMHKHNGLCFVDFACSAPYIEIDMHPADRPNAHLDAIYFSPHKFLGGPGSTGILIFDRNLYANEIPDLSLIHI
;
A
#
# COMPACT_ATOMS: atom_id res chain seq x y z
N MET A 1 11.28 -4.15 -57.12
CA MET A 1 11.29 -5.15 -56.02
C MET A 1 10.62 -4.52 -54.83
N SER A 2 9.33 -4.81 -54.66
CA SER A 2 8.49 -4.33 -53.55
C SER A 2 8.80 -5.13 -52.30
N LYS A 3 9.25 -4.47 -51.23
CA LYS A 3 9.37 -5.09 -49.91
C LYS A 3 7.99 -5.19 -49.30
N SER A 4 7.45 -6.39 -49.25
CA SER A 4 6.28 -6.74 -48.46
C SER A 4 6.62 -6.57 -46.99
N THR A 5 6.12 -5.52 -46.33
CA THR A 5 6.08 -5.42 -44.90
C THR A 5 4.92 -6.28 -44.39
N SER A 6 5.25 -7.46 -43.89
CA SER A 6 4.31 -8.32 -43.17
C SER A 6 3.89 -7.59 -41.88
N THR A 7 2.76 -6.94 -41.92
CA THR A 7 2.05 -6.52 -40.71
C THR A 7 1.51 -7.79 -40.06
N LYS A 8 2.13 -8.23 -38.94
CA LYS A 8 1.53 -9.26 -38.10
C LYS A 8 0.21 -8.71 -37.59
N ASP A 9 -0.87 -9.46 -37.78
CA ASP A 9 -2.16 -9.12 -37.16
C ASP A 9 -1.96 -8.90 -35.65
N PRO A 10 -2.63 -7.90 -35.04
CA PRO A 10 -2.51 -7.66 -33.61
C PRO A 10 -2.98 -8.91 -32.86
N VAL A 11 -2.12 -9.44 -31.99
CA VAL A 11 -2.42 -10.57 -31.10
C VAL A 11 -3.66 -10.21 -30.29
N SER A 12 -4.67 -11.07 -30.27
CA SER A 12 -5.88 -10.84 -29.47
C SER A 12 -5.53 -10.71 -27.98
N LEU A 13 -6.33 -9.98 -27.22
CA LEU A 13 -6.13 -9.88 -25.76
C LEU A 13 -6.20 -11.26 -25.08
N GLU A 14 -7.03 -12.16 -25.59
CA GLU A 14 -7.13 -13.54 -25.13
C GLU A 14 -5.80 -14.27 -25.26
N GLU A 15 -5.19 -14.23 -26.46
CA GLU A 15 -3.89 -14.84 -26.73
C GLU A 15 -2.76 -14.19 -25.95
N HIS A 16 -2.80 -12.85 -25.80
CA HIS A 16 -1.82 -12.12 -25.01
C HIS A 16 -1.80 -12.57 -23.55
N PHE A 17 -2.97 -12.73 -22.94
CA PHE A 17 -3.07 -13.09 -21.52
C PHE A 17 -3.07 -14.58 -21.25
N ALA A 18 -3.26 -15.44 -22.24
CA ALA A 18 -3.24 -16.90 -22.07
C ALA A 18 -1.96 -17.38 -21.38
N LYS A 19 -0.81 -16.89 -21.79
CA LYS A 19 0.51 -17.25 -21.22
C LYS A 19 0.63 -16.93 -19.71
N TYR A 20 -0.11 -15.95 -19.21
CA TYR A 20 -0.16 -15.63 -17.77
C TYR A 20 -1.20 -16.48 -17.07
N ARG A 21 -2.40 -16.59 -17.63
CA ARG A 21 -3.50 -17.34 -17.06
C ARG A 21 -3.16 -18.81 -16.86
N ASP A 22 -2.54 -19.44 -17.84
CA ASP A 22 -2.20 -20.86 -17.81
C ASP A 22 -1.17 -21.22 -16.73
N GLN A 23 -0.50 -20.22 -16.16
CA GLN A 23 0.49 -20.37 -15.09
C GLN A 23 -0.06 -20.02 -13.70
N ILE A 24 -1.33 -19.63 -13.59
CA ILE A 24 -1.98 -19.40 -12.29
C ILE A 24 -2.21 -20.75 -11.60
N ILE A 25 -1.65 -20.90 -10.42
CA ILE A 25 -1.79 -22.14 -9.66
C ILE A 25 -3.25 -22.31 -9.19
N GLY A 26 -3.82 -23.46 -9.52
CA GLY A 26 -5.20 -23.82 -9.17
C GLY A 26 -6.27 -23.30 -10.15
N GLN A 27 -5.89 -22.86 -11.35
CA GLN A 27 -6.83 -22.43 -12.39
C GLN A 27 -7.83 -23.56 -12.77
N ASP A 28 -7.35 -24.80 -12.82
CA ASP A 28 -8.19 -25.97 -13.15
C ASP A 28 -8.62 -26.76 -11.92
N ALA A 29 -8.47 -26.20 -10.75
CA ALA A 29 -8.90 -26.83 -9.51
C ALA A 29 -10.43 -27.08 -9.52
N THR A 30 -10.83 -28.18 -8.94
CA THR A 30 -12.25 -28.51 -8.73
C THR A 30 -12.56 -28.56 -7.25
N ILE A 31 -13.80 -28.22 -6.90
CA ILE A 31 -14.32 -28.28 -5.55
C ILE A 31 -15.56 -29.19 -5.49
N LYS A 32 -15.68 -29.88 -4.37
CA LYS A 32 -16.90 -30.68 -4.09
C LYS A 32 -18.00 -29.75 -3.58
N THR A 33 -19.13 -29.77 -4.24
CA THR A 33 -20.33 -29.01 -3.86
C THR A 33 -21.51 -29.94 -3.61
N PRO A 34 -22.62 -29.49 -3.01
CA PRO A 34 -23.85 -30.27 -2.92
C PRO A 34 -24.39 -30.75 -4.29
N TYR A 35 -23.97 -30.10 -5.38
CA TYR A 35 -24.36 -30.41 -6.76
C TYR A 35 -23.27 -31.18 -7.53
N GLY A 36 -22.36 -31.86 -6.82
CA GLY A 36 -21.26 -32.62 -7.39
C GLY A 36 -19.97 -31.81 -7.53
N GLN A 37 -19.01 -32.38 -8.26
CA GLN A 37 -17.72 -31.70 -8.57
C GLN A 37 -17.94 -30.51 -9.53
N LYS A 38 -17.43 -29.37 -9.18
CA LYS A 38 -17.48 -28.12 -10.00
C LYS A 38 -16.11 -27.53 -10.16
N LYS A 39 -15.83 -26.90 -11.31
CA LYS A 39 -14.63 -26.12 -11.51
C LYS A 39 -14.64 -24.94 -10.54
N LEU A 40 -13.50 -24.66 -9.87
CA LEU A 40 -13.31 -23.47 -9.07
C LEU A 40 -13.24 -22.25 -10.00
N ILE A 41 -14.13 -21.29 -9.79
CA ILE A 41 -14.06 -19.97 -10.41
C ILE A 41 -13.63 -19.00 -9.32
N TYR A 42 -12.41 -18.45 -9.45
CA TYR A 42 -11.89 -17.45 -8.52
C TYR A 42 -12.00 -16.06 -9.14
N ALA A 43 -12.83 -15.21 -8.54
CA ALA A 43 -13.09 -13.84 -9.01
C ALA A 43 -12.81 -12.77 -7.96
N ASP A 44 -12.30 -13.15 -6.78
CA ASP A 44 -12.07 -12.25 -5.65
C ASP A 44 -10.62 -11.71 -5.60
N TRP A 45 -10.16 -11.16 -6.73
CA TRP A 45 -8.80 -10.63 -6.86
C TRP A 45 -8.53 -9.39 -5.99
N ILE A 46 -9.58 -8.68 -5.59
CA ILE A 46 -9.49 -7.53 -4.68
C ILE A 46 -9.12 -7.95 -3.26
N ALA A 47 -9.56 -9.15 -2.84
CA ALA A 47 -9.22 -9.67 -1.52
C ALA A 47 -7.83 -10.30 -1.48
N SER A 48 -7.45 -11.08 -2.51
CA SER A 48 -6.14 -11.71 -2.61
C SER A 48 -5.82 -12.06 -4.06
N GLY A 49 -4.56 -11.90 -4.46
CA GLY A 49 -4.04 -12.49 -5.69
C GLY A 49 -4.03 -14.02 -5.64
N ARG A 50 -3.60 -14.63 -6.73
CA ARG A 50 -3.36 -16.08 -6.84
C ARG A 50 -1.88 -16.34 -6.91
N MET A 51 -1.44 -17.51 -6.44
CA MET A 51 -0.06 -17.97 -6.61
C MET A 51 0.24 -18.18 -8.10
N TYR A 52 1.48 -17.93 -8.50
CA TYR A 52 1.91 -17.93 -9.89
C TYR A 52 3.14 -18.81 -10.08
N SER A 53 3.01 -19.84 -10.90
CA SER A 53 4.04 -20.88 -11.08
C SER A 53 5.46 -20.36 -11.32
N PRO A 54 5.72 -19.34 -12.17
CA PRO A 54 7.07 -18.85 -12.38
C PRO A 54 7.72 -18.23 -11.14
N ILE A 55 6.90 -17.56 -10.27
CA ILE A 55 7.40 -17.00 -9.01
C ILE A 55 7.72 -18.10 -8.03
N GLU A 56 6.79 -19.05 -7.83
CA GLU A 56 7.01 -20.18 -6.93
C GLU A 56 8.23 -21.02 -7.33
N LYS A 57 8.37 -21.29 -8.63
CA LYS A 57 9.54 -22.00 -9.16
C LYS A 57 10.83 -21.25 -8.84
N ARG A 58 10.88 -19.95 -9.09
CA ARG A 58 12.04 -19.13 -8.80
C ARG A 58 12.36 -19.08 -7.30
N LEU A 59 11.34 -19.00 -6.44
CA LEU A 59 11.53 -19.06 -4.99
C LEU A 59 12.14 -20.39 -4.56
N MET A 60 11.70 -21.52 -5.12
CA MET A 60 12.20 -22.84 -4.79
C MET A 60 13.60 -23.12 -5.35
N GLU A 61 13.87 -22.71 -6.59
CA GLU A 61 15.11 -23.06 -7.30
C GLU A 61 16.25 -22.07 -7.05
N ASP A 62 15.95 -20.75 -7.01
CA ASP A 62 16.98 -19.72 -6.95
C ASP A 62 17.17 -19.17 -5.52
N ILE A 63 16.08 -19.02 -4.77
CA ILE A 63 16.10 -18.35 -3.46
C ILE A 63 16.25 -19.34 -2.31
N ALA A 64 15.43 -20.39 -2.28
CA ALA A 64 15.39 -21.34 -1.15
C ALA A 64 16.76 -21.98 -0.81
N PRO A 65 17.62 -22.35 -1.79
CA PRO A 65 18.95 -22.90 -1.47
C PRO A 65 19.86 -21.90 -0.72
N MET A 66 19.60 -20.61 -0.83
CA MET A 66 20.41 -19.54 -0.23
C MET A 66 19.75 -18.90 0.98
N VAL A 67 18.57 -19.38 1.41
CA VAL A 67 17.84 -18.78 2.54
C VAL A 67 18.66 -18.87 3.81
N ALA A 68 18.91 -17.71 4.41
CA ALA A 68 19.63 -17.54 5.67
C ALA A 68 19.19 -16.23 6.33
N ASN A 69 19.70 -15.97 7.54
CA ASN A 69 19.48 -14.71 8.21
C ASN A 69 20.06 -13.55 7.39
N THR A 70 19.28 -12.48 7.25
CA THR A 70 19.75 -11.22 6.65
C THR A 70 20.63 -10.44 7.62
N HIS A 71 21.23 -9.32 7.17
CA HIS A 71 22.02 -8.40 8.01
C HIS A 71 23.37 -8.94 8.47
N THR A 72 23.91 -9.88 7.73
CA THR A 72 25.26 -10.39 7.92
C THR A 72 26.01 -10.49 6.60
N ASN A 73 27.27 -10.13 6.62
CA ASN A 73 28.19 -10.28 5.48
C ASN A 73 29.26 -11.32 5.73
N THR A 74 29.12 -12.10 6.81
CA THR A 74 30.12 -13.09 7.22
C THR A 74 29.95 -14.46 6.58
N THR A 75 28.78 -14.72 5.98
CA THR A 75 28.49 -15.97 5.29
C THR A 75 27.95 -15.69 3.89
N THR A 76 28.21 -16.59 2.95
CA THR A 76 27.71 -16.46 1.56
C THR A 76 26.19 -16.36 1.50
N THR A 77 25.49 -17.22 2.25
CA THR A 77 24.03 -17.24 2.29
C THR A 77 23.46 -15.96 2.92
N GLY A 78 24.04 -15.50 4.04
CA GLY A 78 23.61 -14.24 4.67
C GLY A 78 23.82 -13.03 3.77
N SER A 79 24.98 -12.94 3.11
CA SER A 79 25.26 -11.86 2.15
C SER A 79 24.29 -11.89 0.96
N SER A 80 24.02 -13.09 0.41
CA SER A 80 23.07 -13.26 -0.69
C SER A 80 21.67 -12.80 -0.31
N MET A 81 21.18 -13.17 0.87
CA MET A 81 19.85 -12.76 1.34
C MET A 81 19.78 -11.26 1.67
N THR A 82 20.83 -10.68 2.22
CA THR A 82 20.92 -9.24 2.46
C THR A 82 20.86 -8.47 1.14
N LEU A 83 21.62 -8.92 0.14
CA LEU A 83 21.61 -8.30 -1.20
C LEU A 83 20.24 -8.42 -1.87
N ALA A 84 19.64 -9.62 -1.83
CA ALA A 84 18.32 -9.85 -2.40
C ALA A 84 17.24 -8.96 -1.76
N TYR A 85 17.27 -8.83 -0.43
CA TYR A 85 16.36 -7.97 0.31
C TYR A 85 16.51 -6.49 -0.06
N ASN A 86 17.75 -5.99 -0.10
CA ASN A 86 18.02 -4.61 -0.50
C ASN A 86 17.59 -4.35 -1.94
N LYS A 87 17.87 -5.29 -2.85
CA LYS A 87 17.44 -5.17 -4.25
C LYS A 87 15.93 -5.14 -4.41
N ALA A 88 15.21 -5.95 -3.62
CA ALA A 88 13.75 -5.92 -3.61
C ALA A 88 13.21 -4.54 -3.14
N LYS A 89 13.82 -3.95 -2.10
CA LYS A 89 13.47 -2.59 -1.64
C LYS A 89 13.69 -1.54 -2.73
N GLU A 90 14.83 -1.58 -3.42
CA GLU A 90 15.14 -0.66 -4.54
C GLU A 90 14.11 -0.78 -5.67
N ILE A 91 13.78 -2.01 -6.08
CA ILE A 91 12.78 -2.26 -7.13
C ILE A 91 11.43 -1.67 -6.73
N ILE A 92 10.98 -1.91 -5.51
CA ILE A 92 9.70 -1.38 -5.02
C ILE A 92 9.73 0.15 -4.98
N LYS A 93 10.78 0.77 -4.44
CA LYS A 93 10.91 2.23 -4.38
C LYS A 93 10.91 2.86 -5.78
N THR A 94 11.65 2.28 -6.71
CA THR A 94 11.67 2.74 -8.10
C THR A 94 10.29 2.63 -8.76
N HIS A 95 9.58 1.53 -8.51
CA HIS A 95 8.26 1.28 -9.09
C HIS A 95 7.19 2.31 -8.67
N VAL A 96 7.32 2.88 -7.49
CA VAL A 96 6.37 3.89 -6.96
C VAL A 96 6.94 5.31 -7.00
N ASN A 97 8.02 5.55 -7.73
CA ASN A 97 8.74 6.82 -7.80
C ASN A 97 9.05 7.41 -6.41
N ALA A 98 9.46 6.56 -5.45
CA ALA A 98 9.92 7.01 -4.15
C ALA A 98 11.35 7.58 -4.24
N ARG A 99 11.64 8.60 -3.44
CA ARG A 99 12.99 9.18 -3.31
C ARG A 99 13.94 8.20 -2.61
N GLU A 100 15.22 8.39 -2.81
CA GLU A 100 16.25 7.63 -2.07
C GLU A 100 16.10 7.80 -0.56
N SER A 101 15.76 9.01 -0.11
CA SER A 101 15.53 9.34 1.29
C SER A 101 14.29 8.71 1.90
N ASP A 102 13.27 8.33 1.12
CA ASP A 102 12.06 7.74 1.64
C ASP A 102 12.36 6.38 2.30
N VAL A 103 11.72 6.12 3.41
CA VAL A 103 11.90 4.88 4.17
C VAL A 103 10.93 3.82 3.69
N LEU A 104 11.44 2.63 3.32
CA LEU A 104 10.60 1.47 3.04
C LEU A 104 10.67 0.46 4.18
N ILE A 105 9.52 0.12 4.72
CA ILE A 105 9.35 -0.94 5.73
C ILE A 105 8.46 -2.05 5.15
N SER A 106 8.94 -3.29 5.27
CA SER A 106 8.15 -4.50 5.02
C SER A 106 7.84 -5.19 6.34
N SER A 107 6.56 -5.46 6.63
CA SER A 107 6.20 -6.08 7.92
C SER A 107 4.83 -6.76 7.88
N GLY A 108 4.69 -7.83 8.62
CA GLY A 108 3.42 -8.54 8.78
C GLY A 108 2.87 -9.12 7.49
N SER A 109 1.57 -9.37 7.44
CA SER A 109 0.90 -10.07 6.34
C SER A 109 0.01 -9.17 5.49
N GLY A 110 0.27 -7.86 5.47
CA GLY A 110 -0.50 -6.92 4.66
C GLY A 110 -0.48 -5.50 5.22
N MET A 111 -1.20 -4.60 4.56
CA MET A 111 -1.28 -3.17 4.86
C MET A 111 -1.67 -2.90 6.33
N THR A 112 -2.64 -3.61 6.89
CA THR A 112 -3.11 -3.40 8.27
C THR A 112 -1.96 -3.42 9.30
N ARG A 113 -1.00 -4.34 9.15
CA ARG A 113 0.14 -4.44 10.08
C ARG A 113 1.13 -3.29 9.90
N VAL A 114 1.39 -2.86 8.68
CA VAL A 114 2.32 -1.75 8.44
C VAL A 114 1.71 -0.41 8.85
N VAL A 115 0.40 -0.19 8.69
CA VAL A 115 -0.28 1.01 9.21
C VAL A 115 -0.20 1.07 10.73
N ASN A 116 -0.49 -0.03 11.42
CA ASN A 116 -0.33 -0.11 12.87
C ASN A 116 1.11 0.17 13.32
N LYS A 117 2.10 -0.34 12.57
CA LYS A 117 3.52 -0.05 12.82
C LYS A 117 3.83 1.43 12.58
N PHE A 118 3.29 2.01 11.52
CA PHE A 118 3.47 3.43 11.20
C PHE A 118 2.88 4.35 12.27
N GLN A 119 1.69 4.05 12.75
CA GLN A 119 1.07 4.79 13.87
C GLN A 119 1.93 4.76 15.13
N ARG A 120 2.64 3.66 15.40
CA ARG A 120 3.62 3.57 16.50
C ARG A 120 4.87 4.39 16.24
N ILE A 121 5.39 4.37 15.01
CA ILE A 121 6.53 5.20 14.59
C ILE A 121 6.19 6.68 14.74
N LEU A 122 4.98 7.09 14.41
CA LEU A 122 4.48 8.46 14.58
C LEU A 122 4.20 8.82 16.06
N GLY A 123 4.35 7.87 16.99
CA GLY A 123 4.06 8.09 18.42
C GLY A 123 2.59 8.22 18.75
N LEU A 124 1.69 7.78 17.88
CA LEU A 124 0.24 7.98 18.03
C LEU A 124 -0.46 6.85 18.79
N ARG A 125 0.20 5.72 18.99
CA ARG A 125 -0.36 4.56 19.69
C ARG A 125 -0.01 4.57 21.16
N ILE A 126 -1.02 4.75 22.00
CA ILE A 126 -0.93 4.61 23.46
C ILE A 126 -2.07 3.70 23.95
N HIS A 127 -2.00 3.26 25.19
CA HIS A 127 -3.09 2.51 25.80
C HIS A 127 -4.29 3.45 26.01
N GLU A 128 -5.51 2.99 25.72
CA GLU A 128 -6.76 3.77 25.78
C GLU A 128 -6.98 4.48 27.13
N ALA A 129 -6.52 3.90 28.24
CA ALA A 129 -6.59 4.51 29.58
C ALA A 129 -5.84 5.84 29.69
N PHE A 130 -4.94 6.16 28.74
CA PHE A 130 -4.18 7.42 28.70
C PHE A 130 -4.76 8.42 27.69
N HIS A 131 -5.70 8.02 26.85
CA HIS A 131 -6.26 8.86 25.80
C HIS A 131 -6.78 10.19 26.35
N ASN A 132 -7.57 10.17 27.41
CA ASN A 132 -8.14 11.37 28.03
C ASN A 132 -7.10 12.27 28.77
N LYS A 133 -5.84 11.81 28.86
CA LYS A 133 -4.74 12.61 29.44
C LYS A 133 -4.04 13.49 28.41
N ILE A 134 -4.30 13.28 27.14
CA ILE A 134 -3.76 14.11 26.07
C ILE A 134 -4.69 15.29 25.82
N PRO A 135 -4.22 16.54 25.98
CA PRO A 135 -5.03 17.73 25.68
C PRO A 135 -5.52 17.73 24.23
N LEU A 136 -6.72 18.22 24.00
CA LEU A 136 -7.38 18.18 22.70
C LEU A 136 -6.56 18.86 21.59
N ASN A 137 -5.92 19.98 21.91
CA ASN A 137 -5.07 20.72 20.96
C ASN A 137 -3.74 20.02 20.63
N GLU A 138 -3.36 19.00 21.41
CA GLU A 138 -2.16 18.18 21.16
C GLU A 138 -2.48 16.90 20.42
N ARG A 139 -3.76 16.53 20.30
CA ARG A 139 -4.18 15.37 19.53
C ARG A 139 -4.08 15.67 18.03
N PRO A 140 -3.50 14.77 17.23
CA PRO A 140 -3.58 14.90 15.79
C PRO A 140 -5.02 14.89 15.30
N LEU A 141 -5.28 15.56 14.19
CA LEU A 141 -6.50 15.39 13.42
C LEU A 141 -6.22 14.41 12.29
N VAL A 142 -6.99 13.34 12.20
CA VAL A 142 -6.96 12.41 11.08
C VAL A 142 -8.27 12.52 10.30
N ILE A 143 -8.18 12.75 9.02
CA ILE A 143 -9.31 12.90 8.11
C ILE A 143 -9.32 11.70 7.17
N CYS A 144 -10.42 10.95 7.16
CA CYS A 144 -10.64 9.78 6.33
C CYS A 144 -11.77 10.04 5.33
N SER A 145 -11.78 9.31 4.22
CA SER A 145 -12.94 9.27 3.33
C SER A 145 -14.01 8.30 3.85
N HIS A 146 -15.23 8.42 3.34
CA HIS A 146 -16.31 7.45 3.56
C HIS A 146 -16.06 6.10 2.86
N MET A 147 -15.03 6.01 2.03
CA MET A 147 -14.71 4.82 1.22
C MET A 147 -13.59 3.96 1.81
N GLU A 148 -13.13 4.27 3.03
CA GLU A 148 -12.00 3.57 3.61
C GLU A 148 -12.30 2.10 3.91
N HIS A 149 -11.30 1.25 3.69
CA HIS A 149 -11.31 -0.06 4.32
C HIS A 149 -11.20 0.08 5.85
N HIS A 150 -11.88 -0.77 6.61
CA HIS A 150 -11.89 -0.73 8.08
C HIS A 150 -10.48 -0.63 8.68
N SER A 151 -9.48 -1.31 8.12
CA SER A 151 -8.10 -1.22 8.60
C SER A 151 -7.48 0.16 8.46
N ASN A 152 -7.94 1.00 7.52
CA ASN A 152 -7.48 2.38 7.41
C ASN A 152 -8.32 3.37 8.23
N GLN A 153 -9.53 3.04 8.61
CA GLN A 153 -10.38 3.90 9.44
C GLN A 153 -10.25 3.53 10.93
N THR A 154 -10.58 2.28 11.30
CA THR A 154 -10.65 1.88 12.71
C THR A 154 -9.29 1.91 13.39
N SER A 155 -8.20 1.65 12.66
CA SER A 155 -6.86 1.72 13.24
C SER A 155 -6.48 3.12 13.69
N TRP A 156 -6.97 4.18 13.05
CA TRP A 156 -6.74 5.56 13.47
C TRP A 156 -7.59 5.92 14.68
N ILE A 157 -8.82 5.39 14.80
CA ILE A 157 -9.68 5.55 15.98
C ILE A 157 -9.00 4.95 17.23
N GLU A 158 -8.17 3.92 17.07
CA GLU A 158 -7.40 3.32 18.15
C GLU A 158 -6.14 4.13 18.55
N THR A 159 -5.90 5.28 17.94
CA THR A 159 -4.77 6.19 18.27
C THR A 159 -5.23 7.33 19.16
N ILE A 160 -4.29 8.23 19.52
CA ILE A 160 -4.62 9.48 20.22
C ILE A 160 -5.30 10.53 19.35
N ALA A 161 -5.46 10.26 18.04
CA ALA A 161 -6.02 11.22 17.11
C ALA A 161 -7.53 11.38 17.26
N ASP A 162 -8.01 12.57 16.96
CA ASP A 162 -9.42 12.78 16.65
C ASP A 162 -9.63 12.45 15.17
N VAL A 163 -10.58 11.56 14.87
CA VAL A 163 -10.83 11.08 13.52
C VAL A 163 -12.12 11.67 12.98
N ILE A 164 -12.04 12.33 11.83
CA ILE A 164 -13.18 12.82 11.08
C ILE A 164 -13.30 12.01 9.80
N VAL A 165 -14.48 11.45 9.56
CA VAL A 165 -14.81 10.79 8.28
C VAL A 165 -15.65 11.77 7.48
N LEU A 166 -15.17 12.14 6.29
CA LEU A 166 -15.91 13.03 5.40
C LEU A 166 -17.06 12.29 4.73
N ASP A 167 -18.23 12.92 4.72
CA ASP A 167 -19.37 12.41 4.00
C ASP A 167 -19.17 12.52 2.47
N PRO A 168 -19.80 11.65 1.69
CA PRO A 168 -19.78 11.78 0.24
C PRO A 168 -20.53 13.04 -0.23
N CYS A 169 -20.15 13.58 -1.39
CA CYS A 169 -21.01 14.53 -2.11
C CYS A 169 -22.29 13.83 -2.65
N GLU A 170 -23.17 14.56 -3.29
CA GLU A 170 -24.43 14.02 -3.84
C GLU A 170 -24.20 12.89 -4.85
N GLU A 171 -23.08 12.93 -5.58
CA GLU A 171 -22.66 11.89 -6.53
C GLU A 171 -21.97 10.69 -5.87
N GLY A 172 -21.81 10.69 -4.55
CA GLY A 172 -21.13 9.63 -3.82
C GLY A 172 -19.59 9.67 -3.87
N LEU A 173 -19.02 10.79 -4.33
CA LEU A 173 -17.58 11.00 -4.48
C LEU A 173 -16.98 11.73 -3.29
N PHE A 174 -15.64 11.76 -3.22
CA PHE A 174 -14.91 12.56 -2.23
C PHE A 174 -15.04 14.06 -2.55
N ASP A 175 -15.36 14.85 -1.55
CA ASP A 175 -15.53 16.31 -1.66
C ASP A 175 -14.31 17.06 -1.09
N CYS A 176 -13.44 17.58 -1.98
CA CYS A 176 -12.31 18.41 -1.59
C CYS A 176 -12.73 19.75 -0.93
N GLY A 177 -13.91 20.27 -1.25
CA GLY A 177 -14.42 21.49 -0.61
C GLY A 177 -14.79 21.25 0.87
N GLN A 178 -15.30 20.06 1.19
CA GLN A 178 -15.56 19.67 2.56
C GLN A 178 -14.24 19.48 3.33
N LEU A 179 -13.20 18.89 2.68
CA LEU A 179 -11.86 18.78 3.25
C LEU A 179 -11.29 20.16 3.63
N GLU A 180 -11.32 21.13 2.70
CA GLU A 180 -10.84 22.49 2.92
C GLU A 180 -11.53 23.12 4.16
N LYS A 181 -12.84 22.98 4.26
CA LYS A 181 -13.65 23.48 5.38
C LYS A 181 -13.22 22.90 6.73
N VAL A 182 -13.06 21.59 6.79
CA VAL A 182 -12.61 20.89 8.00
C VAL A 182 -11.20 21.36 8.39
N LEU A 183 -10.30 21.56 7.43
CA LEU A 183 -8.95 22.03 7.68
C LEU A 183 -8.92 23.48 8.20
N GLU A 184 -9.79 24.35 7.72
CA GLU A 184 -9.96 25.71 8.23
C GLU A 184 -10.52 25.73 9.67
N GLU A 185 -11.54 24.93 9.97
CA GLU A 185 -12.13 24.78 11.29
C GLU A 185 -11.14 24.25 12.33
N HIS A 186 -10.19 23.42 11.88
CA HIS A 186 -9.18 22.79 12.74
C HIS A 186 -7.75 23.32 12.49
N ARG A 187 -7.63 24.57 12.04
CA ARG A 187 -6.32 25.18 11.72
C ARG A 187 -5.31 25.14 12.85
N ASP A 188 -5.78 25.16 14.10
CA ASP A 188 -4.94 25.20 15.30
C ASP A 188 -4.34 23.82 15.67
N ARG A 189 -4.75 22.76 14.98
CA ARG A 189 -4.16 21.42 15.17
C ARG A 189 -2.75 21.37 14.62
N LYS A 190 -1.81 20.96 15.49
CA LYS A 190 -0.38 20.89 15.13
C LYS A 190 -0.08 19.84 14.05
N LEU A 191 -0.76 18.72 14.10
CA LEU A 191 -0.61 17.63 13.15
C LEU A 191 -1.97 17.29 12.54
N LYS A 192 -2.04 17.39 11.22
CA LYS A 192 -3.22 17.05 10.41
C LYS A 192 -2.80 16.01 9.38
N ILE A 193 -3.54 14.93 9.27
CA ILE A 193 -3.26 13.80 8.39
C ILE A 193 -4.53 13.47 7.61
N ALA A 194 -4.46 13.46 6.29
CA ALA A 194 -5.43 12.74 5.47
C ALA A 194 -4.96 11.29 5.35
N ALA A 195 -5.78 10.33 5.80
CA ALA A 195 -5.54 8.91 5.63
C ALA A 195 -6.63 8.34 4.74
N VAL A 196 -6.37 8.31 3.43
CA VAL A 196 -7.38 8.03 2.41
C VAL A 196 -7.01 6.83 1.55
N THR A 197 -8.03 6.08 1.12
CA THR A 197 -7.82 5.04 0.10
C THR A 197 -7.63 5.68 -1.28
N SER A 198 -6.78 5.11 -2.11
CA SER A 198 -6.67 5.52 -3.52
C SER A 198 -7.90 5.11 -4.34
N CYS A 199 -8.52 3.99 -3.94
CA CYS A 199 -9.68 3.41 -4.61
C CYS A 199 -10.48 2.56 -3.63
N SER A 200 -11.79 2.69 -3.65
CA SER A 200 -12.67 1.84 -2.83
C SER A 200 -12.59 0.38 -3.27
N ASN A 201 -12.33 -0.52 -2.33
CA ASN A 201 -12.36 -1.96 -2.57
C ASN A 201 -13.79 -2.52 -2.81
N VAL A 202 -14.82 -1.73 -2.56
CA VAL A 202 -16.23 -2.12 -2.74
C VAL A 202 -16.78 -1.62 -4.06
N THR A 203 -16.57 -0.35 -4.37
CA THR A 203 -17.18 0.30 -5.55
C THR A 203 -16.22 0.46 -6.72
N GLY A 204 -14.91 0.41 -6.49
CA GLY A 204 -13.90 0.73 -7.50
C GLY A 204 -13.77 2.23 -7.81
N ILE A 205 -14.45 3.09 -7.05
CA ILE A 205 -14.35 4.55 -7.20
C ILE A 205 -13.00 5.02 -6.68
N PHE A 206 -12.29 5.81 -7.48
CA PHE A 206 -11.03 6.45 -7.11
C PHE A 206 -11.26 7.72 -6.31
N THR A 207 -10.41 7.95 -5.29
CA THR A 207 -10.30 9.25 -4.64
C THR A 207 -9.35 10.16 -5.41
N PRO A 208 -9.55 11.48 -5.39
CA PRO A 208 -8.61 12.44 -5.98
C PRO A 208 -7.42 12.68 -5.03
N TYR A 209 -6.65 11.63 -4.71
CA TYR A 209 -5.63 11.68 -3.66
C TYR A 209 -4.51 12.70 -3.90
N TYR A 210 -4.21 13.07 -5.14
CA TYR A 210 -3.28 14.17 -5.42
C TYR A 210 -3.87 15.54 -5.10
N ASP A 211 -5.16 15.76 -5.37
CA ASP A 211 -5.84 17.02 -5.00
C ASP A 211 -5.98 17.12 -3.47
N ILE A 212 -6.22 15.98 -2.83
CA ILE A 212 -6.22 15.87 -1.36
C ILE A 212 -4.84 16.23 -0.81
N ALA A 213 -3.76 15.70 -1.38
CA ALA A 213 -2.39 16.00 -0.96
C ALA A 213 -2.07 17.50 -1.08
N GLU A 214 -2.38 18.12 -2.22
CA GLU A 214 -2.19 19.57 -2.41
C GLU A 214 -2.98 20.40 -1.38
N THR A 215 -4.22 20.00 -1.13
CA THR A 215 -5.06 20.68 -0.12
C THR A 215 -4.48 20.51 1.29
N MET A 216 -4.06 19.32 1.65
CA MET A 216 -3.42 19.06 2.93
C MET A 216 -2.14 19.90 3.12
N HIS A 217 -1.28 19.95 2.10
CA HIS A 217 -0.01 20.69 2.18
C HIS A 217 -0.21 22.20 2.28
N LYS A 218 -1.23 22.77 1.64
CA LYS A 218 -1.61 24.20 1.84
C LYS A 218 -1.92 24.51 3.31
N HIS A 219 -2.44 23.54 4.05
CA HIS A 219 -2.80 23.66 5.46
C HIS A 219 -1.76 23.06 6.41
N ASN A 220 -0.51 22.83 5.95
CA ASN A 220 0.55 22.19 6.71
C ASN A 220 0.14 20.81 7.28
N GLY A 221 -0.62 20.06 6.52
CA GLY A 221 -1.00 18.68 6.80
C GLY A 221 -0.20 17.67 5.98
N LEU A 222 -0.44 16.40 6.22
CA LEU A 222 0.20 15.26 5.57
C LEU A 222 -0.84 14.43 4.82
N CYS A 223 -0.44 13.77 3.73
CA CYS A 223 -1.31 12.89 2.96
C CYS A 223 -0.75 11.47 2.93
N PHE A 224 -1.48 10.53 3.53
CA PHE A 224 -1.19 9.10 3.54
C PHE A 224 -2.21 8.36 2.69
N VAL A 225 -1.74 7.55 1.75
CA VAL A 225 -2.63 6.89 0.79
C VAL A 225 -2.54 5.38 0.86
N ASP A 226 -3.71 4.75 1.04
CA ASP A 226 -3.90 3.32 1.00
C ASP A 226 -4.09 2.83 -0.44
N PHE A 227 -3.09 2.17 -0.98
CA PHE A 227 -3.12 1.54 -2.30
C PHE A 227 -3.43 0.04 -2.24
N ALA A 228 -3.90 -0.48 -1.11
CA ALA A 228 -4.02 -1.93 -0.93
C ALA A 228 -4.86 -2.63 -2.00
N CYS A 229 -5.93 -2.00 -2.50
CA CYS A 229 -6.75 -2.63 -3.53
C CYS A 229 -6.33 -2.26 -4.96
N SER A 230 -5.73 -1.09 -5.17
CA SER A 230 -5.43 -0.55 -6.49
C SER A 230 -3.99 -0.77 -6.97
N ALA A 231 -3.03 -0.96 -6.05
CA ALA A 231 -1.62 -1.10 -6.38
C ALA A 231 -1.29 -2.13 -7.47
N PRO A 232 -2.00 -3.28 -7.60
CA PRO A 232 -1.76 -4.21 -8.71
C PRO A 232 -2.18 -3.71 -10.09
N TYR A 233 -2.96 -2.61 -10.17
CA TYR A 233 -3.70 -2.23 -11.37
C TYR A 233 -3.40 -0.83 -11.89
N ILE A 234 -2.76 0.01 -11.08
CA ILE A 234 -2.44 1.40 -11.43
C ILE A 234 -0.97 1.70 -11.20
N GLU A 235 -0.47 2.69 -11.90
CA GLU A 235 0.83 3.30 -11.62
C GLU A 235 0.72 4.18 -10.35
N ILE A 236 1.72 4.06 -9.47
CA ILE A 236 1.82 4.85 -8.25
C ILE A 236 3.01 5.78 -8.42
N ASP A 237 2.77 7.08 -8.26
CA ASP A 237 3.81 8.11 -8.25
C ASP A 237 3.75 8.88 -6.93
N MET A 238 4.74 8.64 -6.05
CA MET A 238 4.81 9.36 -4.77
C MET A 238 5.23 10.81 -4.92
N HIS A 239 5.92 11.15 -6.01
CA HIS A 239 6.50 12.48 -6.21
C HIS A 239 6.28 12.96 -7.65
N PRO A 240 5.02 13.25 -8.05
CA PRO A 240 4.70 13.66 -9.42
C PRO A 240 5.44 14.96 -9.79
N ALA A 241 6.25 14.89 -10.86
CA ALA A 241 7.11 16.00 -11.25
C ALA A 241 6.35 17.22 -11.77
N ASP A 242 5.18 17.00 -12.34
CA ASP A 242 4.26 18.04 -12.85
C ASP A 242 3.43 18.69 -11.74
N ARG A 243 3.32 18.05 -10.57
CA ARG A 243 2.54 18.51 -9.41
C ARG A 243 3.35 18.38 -8.11
N PRO A 244 4.41 19.16 -7.90
CA PRO A 244 5.34 18.96 -6.78
C PRO A 244 4.69 19.11 -5.40
N ASN A 245 3.57 19.84 -5.29
CA ASN A 245 2.81 19.98 -4.05
C ASN A 245 1.82 18.83 -3.80
N ALA A 246 1.67 17.92 -4.75
CA ALA A 246 0.82 16.73 -4.63
C ALA A 246 1.60 15.47 -4.23
N HIS A 247 2.83 15.62 -3.73
CA HIS A 247 3.60 14.46 -3.25
C HIS A 247 2.86 13.73 -2.13
N LEU A 248 3.10 12.43 -2.02
CA LEU A 248 2.47 11.60 -0.99
C LEU A 248 3.48 11.36 0.14
N ASP A 249 3.12 11.78 1.36
CA ASP A 249 4.00 11.66 2.53
C ASP A 249 4.17 10.22 3.00
N ALA A 250 3.15 9.39 2.77
CA ALA A 250 3.23 7.95 2.96
C ALA A 250 2.27 7.21 2.03
N ILE A 251 2.70 6.02 1.62
CA ILE A 251 1.86 5.06 0.93
C ILE A 251 1.99 3.69 1.60
N TYR A 252 0.93 2.90 1.55
CA TYR A 252 0.97 1.53 2.01
C TYR A 252 0.08 0.63 1.15
N PHE A 253 0.51 -0.60 0.99
CA PHE A 253 -0.22 -1.58 0.19
C PHE A 253 0.08 -3.03 0.61
N SER A 254 -0.69 -3.93 0.04
CA SER A 254 -0.68 -5.36 0.36
C SER A 254 -0.24 -6.18 -0.85
N PRO A 255 1.05 -6.52 -0.98
CA PRO A 255 1.53 -7.29 -2.14
C PRO A 255 0.86 -8.66 -2.30
N HIS A 256 0.24 -9.24 -1.27
CA HIS A 256 -0.52 -10.48 -1.39
C HIS A 256 -1.73 -10.37 -2.35
N LYS A 257 -2.11 -9.15 -2.75
CA LYS A 257 -3.18 -8.90 -3.75
C LYS A 257 -2.66 -8.92 -5.19
N PHE A 258 -1.35 -8.90 -5.39
CA PHE A 258 -0.74 -9.05 -6.71
C PHE A 258 -0.79 -10.49 -7.19
N LEU A 259 -0.70 -10.70 -8.51
CA LEU A 259 -0.46 -12.02 -9.07
C LEU A 259 0.89 -12.58 -8.56
N GLY A 260 0.85 -13.76 -7.96
CA GLY A 260 2.03 -14.35 -7.32
C GLY A 260 2.36 -13.76 -5.94
N GLY A 261 1.52 -12.88 -5.40
CA GLY A 261 1.76 -12.19 -4.14
C GLY A 261 1.33 -12.88 -2.84
N PRO A 262 0.45 -13.91 -2.81
CA PRO A 262 0.10 -14.57 -1.57
C PRO A 262 1.32 -15.00 -0.75
N GLY A 263 1.29 -14.74 0.57
CA GLY A 263 2.42 -15.01 1.47
C GLY A 263 3.38 -13.83 1.65
N SER A 264 3.23 -12.75 0.89
CA SER A 264 4.08 -11.55 1.02
C SER A 264 3.73 -10.69 2.24
N THR A 265 4.68 -9.85 2.63
CA THR A 265 4.53 -8.87 3.71
C THR A 265 3.79 -7.62 3.23
N GLY A 266 3.20 -6.85 4.17
CA GLY A 266 2.74 -5.49 3.87
C GLY A 266 3.91 -4.55 3.58
N ILE A 267 3.69 -3.56 2.74
CA ILE A 267 4.67 -2.53 2.38
C ILE A 267 4.16 -1.16 2.85
N LEU A 268 5.06 -0.42 3.46
CA LEU A 268 4.91 0.98 3.82
C LEU A 268 6.12 1.74 3.27
N ILE A 269 5.86 2.88 2.61
CA ILE A 269 6.90 3.82 2.18
C ILE A 269 6.48 5.19 2.66
N PHE A 270 7.40 5.95 3.26
CA PHE A 270 7.08 7.25 3.83
C PHE A 270 8.30 8.18 3.86
N ASP A 271 8.05 9.48 3.93
CA ASP A 271 9.09 10.50 4.06
C ASP A 271 9.89 10.28 5.36
N ARG A 272 11.21 10.21 5.24
CA ARG A 272 12.11 9.99 6.37
C ARG A 272 11.94 10.97 7.52
N ASN A 273 11.53 12.21 7.23
CA ASN A 273 11.31 13.23 8.26
C ASN A 273 10.20 12.87 9.25
N LEU A 274 9.33 11.92 8.89
CA LEU A 274 8.29 11.40 9.79
C LEU A 274 8.83 10.37 10.81
N TYR A 275 10.09 9.97 10.69
CA TYR A 275 10.74 9.09 11.64
C TYR A 275 11.64 9.87 12.61
N ALA A 276 11.08 10.28 13.73
CA ALA A 276 11.79 11.08 14.74
C ALA A 276 12.14 10.30 16.03
N ASN A 277 11.96 8.98 16.06
CA ASN A 277 12.14 8.18 17.26
C ASN A 277 13.64 7.96 17.56
N GLU A 278 14.05 8.25 18.79
CA GLU A 278 15.39 7.90 19.30
C GLU A 278 15.52 6.39 19.54
N ILE A 279 14.41 5.74 19.93
CA ILE A 279 14.34 4.30 20.17
C ILE A 279 13.67 3.63 18.98
N PRO A 280 14.33 2.67 18.32
CA PRO A 280 13.75 1.94 17.20
C PRO A 280 12.46 1.20 17.59
N ASP A 281 11.44 1.29 16.77
CA ASP A 281 10.22 0.50 16.95
C ASP A 281 10.48 -0.96 16.55
N LEU A 282 10.41 -1.88 17.51
CA LEU A 282 10.56 -3.32 17.29
C LEU A 282 11.80 -3.72 16.46
N SER A 283 12.98 -3.28 16.88
CA SER A 283 14.24 -3.74 16.24
C SER A 283 14.40 -3.33 14.77
N LEU A 284 14.09 -2.10 14.44
CA LEU A 284 14.36 -1.54 13.11
C LEU A 284 15.85 -1.23 12.93
N ILE A 285 16.68 -2.27 12.88
CA ILE A 285 18.13 -2.14 12.64
C ILE A 285 18.44 -1.55 11.25
N HIS A 286 17.44 -1.37 10.38
CA HIS A 286 17.63 -1.17 8.94
C HIS A 286 16.90 0.03 8.37
N ILE A 287 16.59 1.00 9.17
CA ILE A 287 16.12 2.31 8.69
C ILE A 287 17.31 3.23 8.47
#